data_4aa9fbdf79e6c13ad0f911f28942f3cb
#
_entry.id   4aa9fbdf79e6c13ad0f911f28942f3cb
#
_cell.length_a   1.000
_cell.length_b   1.000
_cell.length_c   1.000
_cell.angle_alpha   90.00
_cell.angle_beta   90.00
_cell.angle_gamma   90.00
#
_symmetry.space_group_name_H-M   'P 1'
#
loop_
_entity.id
_entity.type
_entity.pdbx_description
1 polymer ?
#
loop_
_entity_poly.entity_id
_entity_poly.type
_entity_poly.pdbx_seq_one_letter_code
_entity_poly.pdbx_strand_id
1 'polypeptide(L)'
;MAGTYSSGASIGIRGSKVENVITGLAHTGVCVPDCAAAVEFYRDVLGLRVLSPPYVMGGNAIRNDMGELVPDPTMKAAIVGLPDDGDHVLEVIEYLNVHGGDQRSAAALTDYGLSHVGLICEDLDATRAELERKGVQFLVSGIADVARVRTTWFVDPWGVVFILVEKSRPERPYFCQWD
;
A
#
# COMPACT_ATOMS: atom_id res chain seq x y z
N MET A 1 31.55 -16.81 22.36
CA MET A 1 32.22 -16.77 21.03
C MET A 1 31.41 -15.83 20.18
N ALA A 2 31.93 -14.64 19.89
CA ALA A 2 31.26 -13.63 19.08
C ALA A 2 31.52 -13.94 17.61
N GLY A 3 30.45 -14.25 16.86
CA GLY A 3 30.52 -14.43 15.42
C GLY A 3 30.60 -13.06 14.73
N THR A 4 31.71 -12.83 14.03
CA THR A 4 31.90 -11.65 13.20
C THR A 4 31.06 -11.74 11.95
N TYR A 5 30.08 -10.85 11.80
CA TYR A 5 29.42 -10.63 10.52
C TYR A 5 30.38 -10.01 9.53
N SER A 6 30.72 -10.75 8.49
CA SER A 6 31.48 -10.27 7.34
C SER A 6 30.71 -9.17 6.62
N SER A 7 31.31 -8.00 6.48
CA SER A 7 30.84 -6.84 5.78
C SER A 7 30.55 -7.18 4.32
N GLY A 8 29.30 -6.95 3.90
CA GLY A 8 28.84 -7.15 2.54
C GLY A 8 29.66 -6.37 1.51
N ALA A 9 29.82 -6.98 0.35
CA ALA A 9 30.46 -6.41 -0.81
C ALA A 9 29.78 -5.08 -1.19
N SER A 10 30.53 -3.98 -1.13
CA SER A 10 30.10 -2.71 -1.71
C SER A 10 30.07 -2.88 -3.24
N ILE A 11 28.88 -2.79 -3.81
CA ILE A 11 28.72 -2.66 -5.28
C ILE A 11 29.31 -1.29 -5.65
N GLY A 12 30.57 -1.29 -6.12
CA GLY A 12 31.24 -0.10 -6.62
C GLY A 12 30.60 0.35 -7.92
N ILE A 13 29.68 1.29 -7.85
CA ILE A 13 29.15 2.01 -9.02
C ILE A 13 30.23 3.01 -9.43
N ARG A 14 31.01 2.66 -10.47
CA ARG A 14 31.93 3.59 -11.13
C ARG A 14 31.11 4.67 -11.82
N GLY A 15 31.40 5.94 -11.49
CA GLY A 15 30.70 7.12 -11.94
C GLY A 15 30.59 7.26 -13.45
N SER A 16 29.41 6.95 -13.96
CA SER A 16 28.71 7.73 -14.97
C SER A 16 27.60 8.48 -14.24
N LYS A 17 27.29 9.74 -14.64
CA LYS A 17 26.04 10.36 -14.23
C LYS A 17 24.93 9.43 -14.75
N VAL A 18 24.47 8.52 -13.91
CA VAL A 18 23.24 7.78 -14.17
C VAL A 18 22.16 8.83 -13.99
N GLU A 19 21.66 9.38 -15.07
CA GLU A 19 20.36 10.07 -15.06
C GLU A 19 19.39 9.10 -14.38
N ASN A 20 18.55 9.60 -13.47
CA ASN A 20 17.62 8.77 -12.72
C ASN A 20 16.81 7.92 -13.72
N VAL A 21 17.07 6.62 -13.75
CA VAL A 21 16.37 5.68 -14.64
C VAL A 21 14.92 5.54 -14.17
N ILE A 22 14.71 5.59 -12.84
CA ILE A 22 13.38 5.59 -12.23
C ILE A 22 13.04 7.04 -11.89
N THR A 23 11.90 7.52 -12.40
CA THR A 23 11.46 8.92 -12.26
C THR A 23 10.37 9.13 -11.23
N GLY A 24 9.75 8.04 -10.71
CA GLY A 24 8.69 8.13 -9.71
C GLY A 24 8.21 6.77 -9.22
N LEU A 25 7.29 6.81 -8.26
CA LEU A 25 6.49 5.67 -7.81
C LEU A 25 5.12 5.78 -8.47
N ALA A 26 4.66 4.73 -9.16
CA ALA A 26 3.38 4.74 -9.87
C ALA A 26 2.22 4.34 -8.94
N HIS A 27 2.27 3.14 -8.39
CA HIS A 27 1.17 2.60 -7.58
C HIS A 27 1.67 1.59 -6.54
N THR A 28 0.79 1.27 -5.60
CA THR A 28 0.90 0.08 -4.74
C THR A 28 -0.23 -0.88 -5.14
N GLY A 29 0.13 -2.09 -5.60
CA GLY A 29 -0.84 -3.12 -5.95
C GLY A 29 -1.36 -3.86 -4.72
N VAL A 30 -2.68 -3.98 -4.60
CA VAL A 30 -3.35 -4.80 -3.57
C VAL A 30 -4.23 -5.85 -4.25
N CYS A 31 -4.00 -7.12 -3.91
CA CYS A 31 -4.77 -8.22 -4.47
C CYS A 31 -5.92 -8.59 -3.52
N VAL A 32 -7.14 -8.64 -4.06
CA VAL A 32 -8.37 -8.87 -3.30
C VAL A 32 -9.25 -9.92 -3.98
N PRO A 33 -10.13 -10.62 -3.25
CA PRO A 33 -11.03 -11.61 -3.85
C PRO A 33 -12.21 -11.00 -4.62
N ASP A 34 -12.53 -9.72 -4.39
CA ASP A 34 -13.60 -8.98 -5.05
C ASP A 34 -13.20 -7.51 -5.19
N CYS A 35 -12.84 -7.12 -6.40
CA CYS A 35 -12.41 -5.76 -6.71
C CYS A 35 -13.53 -4.72 -6.50
N ALA A 36 -14.78 -5.07 -6.77
CA ALA A 36 -15.88 -4.13 -6.61
C ALA A 36 -16.14 -3.82 -5.13
N ALA A 37 -16.21 -4.86 -4.29
CA ALA A 37 -16.36 -4.71 -2.84
C ALA A 37 -15.18 -3.93 -2.23
N ALA A 38 -13.95 -4.16 -2.71
CA ALA A 38 -12.77 -3.44 -2.24
C ALA A 38 -12.82 -1.95 -2.62
N VAL A 39 -13.21 -1.64 -3.84
CA VAL A 39 -13.39 -0.26 -4.29
C VAL A 39 -14.46 0.46 -3.45
N GLU A 40 -15.57 -0.20 -3.13
CA GLU A 40 -16.60 0.36 -2.24
C GLU A 40 -16.04 0.63 -0.84
N PHE A 41 -15.29 -0.30 -0.26
CA PHE A 41 -14.65 -0.10 1.05
C PHE A 41 -13.67 1.08 1.03
N TYR A 42 -12.77 1.13 0.07
CA TYR A 42 -11.78 2.21 -0.02
C TYR A 42 -12.43 3.58 -0.27
N ARG A 43 -13.52 3.63 -1.05
CA ARG A 43 -14.28 4.85 -1.28
C ARG A 43 -15.11 5.27 -0.06
N ASP A 44 -15.95 4.37 0.46
CA ASP A 44 -17.02 4.74 1.40
C ASP A 44 -16.54 4.71 2.86
N VAL A 45 -15.54 3.88 3.16
CA VAL A 45 -14.96 3.77 4.51
C VAL A 45 -13.71 4.63 4.64
N LEU A 46 -12.73 4.49 3.74
CA LEU A 46 -11.47 5.24 3.84
C LEU A 46 -11.55 6.62 3.18
N GLY A 47 -12.59 6.93 2.39
CA GLY A 47 -12.76 8.23 1.75
C GLY A 47 -11.87 8.45 0.53
N LEU A 48 -11.27 7.41 -0.04
CA LEU A 48 -10.49 7.50 -1.26
C LEU A 48 -11.44 7.71 -2.46
N ARG A 49 -10.93 8.34 -3.52
CA ARG A 49 -11.69 8.51 -4.76
C ARG A 49 -11.40 7.38 -5.73
N VAL A 50 -12.42 6.98 -6.48
CA VAL A 50 -12.27 6.06 -7.60
C VAL A 50 -11.75 6.87 -8.78
N LEU A 51 -10.47 6.71 -9.10
CA LEU A 51 -9.80 7.40 -10.20
C LEU A 51 -9.98 6.64 -11.51
N SER A 52 -10.03 5.30 -11.43
CA SER A 52 -10.44 4.43 -12.54
C SER A 52 -11.39 3.37 -11.98
N PRO A 53 -12.61 3.24 -12.52
CA PRO A 53 -13.55 2.22 -12.06
C PRO A 53 -13.06 0.81 -12.42
N PRO A 54 -13.60 -0.25 -11.76
CA PRO A 54 -13.24 -1.63 -12.08
C PRO A 54 -13.47 -1.94 -13.57
N TYR A 55 -12.45 -2.50 -14.21
CA TYR A 55 -12.51 -2.97 -15.59
C TYR A 55 -11.76 -4.30 -15.75
N VAL A 56 -12.18 -5.11 -16.70
CA VAL A 56 -11.60 -6.44 -16.94
C VAL A 56 -10.50 -6.33 -17.98
N MET A 57 -9.37 -6.94 -17.67
CA MET A 57 -8.22 -7.07 -18.55
C MET A 57 -7.87 -8.53 -18.75
N GLY A 58 -7.47 -8.88 -19.98
CA GLY A 58 -7.05 -10.24 -20.34
C GLY A 58 -6.54 -10.31 -21.77
N GLY A 59 -6.34 -11.54 -22.26
CA GLY A 59 -5.88 -11.79 -23.63
C GLY A 59 -4.39 -11.54 -23.82
N ASN A 60 -3.97 -11.35 -25.09
CA ASN A 60 -2.55 -11.34 -25.45
C ASN A 60 -1.74 -10.22 -24.78
N ALA A 61 -2.32 -9.04 -24.58
CA ALA A 61 -1.61 -7.92 -23.97
C ALA A 61 -1.22 -8.26 -22.52
N ILE A 62 -2.15 -8.78 -21.73
CA ILE A 62 -1.89 -9.15 -20.35
C ILE A 62 -1.01 -10.42 -20.25
N ARG A 63 -1.18 -11.39 -21.16
CA ARG A 63 -0.25 -12.53 -21.24
C ARG A 63 1.18 -12.12 -21.56
N ASN A 64 1.38 -11.15 -22.43
CA ASN A 64 2.72 -10.64 -22.76
C ASN A 64 3.35 -9.86 -21.61
N ASP A 65 2.54 -9.20 -20.78
CA ASP A 65 2.98 -8.43 -19.63
C ASP A 65 3.37 -9.32 -18.45
N MET A 66 2.47 -10.22 -18.03
CA MET A 66 2.63 -10.96 -16.78
C MET A 66 2.41 -12.48 -16.88
N GLY A 67 2.29 -13.03 -18.09
CA GLY A 67 2.01 -14.44 -18.29
C GLY A 67 3.10 -15.40 -17.82
N GLU A 68 4.34 -14.91 -17.62
CA GLU A 68 5.42 -15.68 -16.99
C GLU A 68 5.28 -15.76 -15.45
N LEU A 69 4.52 -14.82 -14.86
CA LEU A 69 4.28 -14.74 -13.42
C LEU A 69 2.95 -15.41 -13.03
N VAL A 70 1.92 -15.22 -13.86
CA VAL A 70 0.59 -15.76 -13.66
C VAL A 70 0.14 -16.41 -14.98
N PRO A 71 -0.09 -17.73 -15.02
CA PRO A 71 -0.50 -18.41 -16.24
C PRO A 71 -1.85 -17.92 -16.77
N ASP A 72 -1.87 -17.44 -18.03
CA ASP A 72 -3.06 -16.95 -18.75
C ASP A 72 -3.96 -16.01 -17.93
N PRO A 73 -3.43 -14.89 -17.39
CA PRO A 73 -4.14 -14.09 -16.41
C PRO A 73 -5.34 -13.37 -17.04
N THR A 74 -6.46 -13.41 -16.34
CA THR A 74 -7.61 -12.54 -16.55
C THR A 74 -7.92 -11.88 -15.22
N MET A 75 -7.90 -10.56 -15.20
CA MET A 75 -8.06 -9.82 -13.95
C MET A 75 -9.04 -8.65 -14.10
N LYS A 76 -9.61 -8.23 -13.00
CA LYS A 76 -10.34 -6.99 -12.84
C LYS A 76 -9.49 -6.06 -12.01
N ALA A 77 -9.28 -4.84 -12.50
CA ALA A 77 -8.49 -3.85 -11.79
C ALA A 77 -9.22 -2.52 -11.69
N ALA A 78 -8.93 -1.77 -10.64
CA ALA A 78 -9.42 -0.42 -10.41
C ALA A 78 -8.31 0.42 -9.78
N ILE A 79 -8.39 1.75 -9.93
CA ILE A 79 -7.47 2.68 -9.28
C ILE A 79 -8.25 3.53 -8.28
N VAL A 80 -7.79 3.55 -7.05
CA VAL A 80 -8.31 4.43 -6.00
C VAL A 80 -7.16 5.24 -5.38
N GLY A 81 -7.46 6.47 -4.96
CA GLY A 81 -6.45 7.36 -4.40
C GLY A 81 -6.99 8.77 -4.15
N LEU A 82 -6.08 9.71 -3.95
CA LEU A 82 -6.41 11.13 -3.83
C LEU A 82 -5.99 11.84 -5.14
N PRO A 83 -6.85 12.66 -5.76
CA PRO A 83 -6.59 13.24 -7.09
C PRO A 83 -5.34 14.10 -7.17
N ASP A 84 -4.94 14.70 -6.05
CA ASP A 84 -3.83 15.65 -5.99
C ASP A 84 -2.50 15.01 -5.55
N ASP A 85 -2.49 13.70 -5.28
CA ASP A 85 -1.29 12.95 -4.85
C ASP A 85 -0.44 12.41 -6.01
N GLY A 86 -0.74 12.83 -7.24
CA GLY A 86 -0.04 12.32 -8.42
C GLY A 86 -0.23 10.83 -8.61
N ASP A 87 0.87 10.09 -8.76
CA ASP A 87 0.84 8.64 -9.00
C ASP A 87 0.82 7.79 -7.71
N HIS A 88 0.72 8.40 -6.52
CA HIS A 88 0.61 7.67 -5.25
C HIS A 88 -0.81 7.08 -5.08
N VAL A 89 -1.11 6.00 -5.79
CA VAL A 89 -2.43 5.38 -5.83
C VAL A 89 -2.38 3.91 -5.42
N LEU A 90 -3.53 3.36 -5.06
CA LEU A 90 -3.70 1.92 -4.92
C LEU A 90 -4.31 1.36 -6.21
N GLU A 91 -3.65 0.35 -6.77
CA GLU A 91 -4.21 -0.51 -7.80
C GLU A 91 -4.86 -1.72 -7.14
N VAL A 92 -6.18 -1.82 -7.24
CA VAL A 92 -6.98 -2.90 -6.65
C VAL A 92 -7.18 -3.99 -7.69
N ILE A 93 -6.67 -5.20 -7.43
CA ILE A 93 -6.61 -6.29 -8.40
C ILE A 93 -7.38 -7.50 -7.89
N GLU A 94 -8.28 -8.04 -8.72
CA GLU A 94 -8.94 -9.33 -8.57
C GLU A 94 -8.54 -10.23 -9.75
N TYR A 95 -7.92 -11.38 -9.49
CA TYR A 95 -7.70 -12.39 -10.53
C TYR A 95 -8.95 -13.24 -10.70
N LEU A 96 -9.52 -13.28 -11.93
CA LEU A 96 -10.81 -13.93 -12.19
C LEU A 96 -10.69 -15.44 -12.45
N ASN A 97 -9.54 -15.88 -12.94
CA ASN A 97 -9.31 -17.27 -13.34
C ASN A 97 -8.18 -17.97 -12.55
N VAL A 98 -7.58 -17.26 -11.61
CA VAL A 98 -6.57 -17.82 -10.69
C VAL A 98 -7.00 -17.48 -9.29
N HIS A 99 -7.25 -18.51 -8.47
CA HIS A 99 -7.55 -18.27 -7.06
C HIS A 99 -6.24 -18.10 -6.30
N GLY A 100 -6.07 -16.96 -5.67
CA GLY A 100 -5.06 -16.75 -4.63
C GLY A 100 -5.31 -17.73 -3.47
N GLY A 101 -4.27 -18.13 -2.76
CA GLY A 101 -4.44 -18.92 -1.54
C GLY A 101 -5.35 -18.19 -0.55
N ASP A 102 -6.14 -18.96 0.21
CA ASP A 102 -6.97 -18.45 1.29
C ASP A 102 -6.14 -17.52 2.18
N GLN A 103 -6.71 -16.36 2.45
CA GLN A 103 -6.21 -15.26 3.27
C GLN A 103 -4.76 -15.45 3.69
N ARG A 104 -3.86 -14.64 3.15
CA ARG A 104 -2.55 -14.52 3.79
C ARG A 104 -2.83 -14.32 5.28
N SER A 105 -2.43 -15.28 6.09
CA SER A 105 -2.08 -15.01 7.47
C SER A 105 -1.31 -13.71 7.41
N ALA A 106 -1.85 -12.65 8.00
CA ALA A 106 -1.26 -11.33 7.90
C ALA A 106 0.23 -11.49 8.14
N ALA A 107 1.05 -11.25 7.10
CA ALA A 107 2.47 -11.39 7.23
C ALA A 107 2.88 -10.54 8.43
N ALA A 108 3.67 -11.07 9.32
CA ALA A 108 4.10 -10.29 10.46
C ALA A 108 4.77 -9.02 9.93
N LEU A 109 4.56 -7.87 10.55
CA LEU A 109 5.20 -6.60 10.12
C LEU A 109 6.72 -6.72 10.00
N THR A 110 7.30 -7.77 10.61
CA THR A 110 8.73 -8.09 10.59
C THR A 110 9.15 -8.98 9.43
N ASP A 111 8.21 -9.52 8.66
CA ASP A 111 8.53 -10.35 7.49
C ASP A 111 9.11 -9.48 6.37
N TYR A 112 10.09 -10.03 5.65
CA TYR A 112 10.70 -9.30 4.55
C TYR A 112 9.70 -9.12 3.39
N GLY A 113 9.64 -7.91 2.85
CA GLY A 113 8.75 -7.54 1.75
C GLY A 113 7.92 -6.31 2.06
N LEU A 114 6.79 -6.15 1.36
CA LEU A 114 5.85 -5.06 1.63
C LEU A 114 5.12 -5.34 2.95
N SER A 115 5.35 -4.49 3.96
CA SER A 115 4.77 -4.66 5.29
C SER A 115 3.43 -3.93 5.47
N HIS A 116 3.30 -2.71 4.94
CA HIS A 116 2.11 -1.87 5.12
C HIS A 116 2.04 -0.72 4.11
N VAL A 117 0.90 -0.07 4.08
CA VAL A 117 0.63 1.17 3.33
C VAL A 117 0.42 2.31 4.32
N GLY A 118 1.09 3.45 4.11
CA GLY A 118 0.91 4.66 4.93
C GLY A 118 -0.16 5.57 4.33
N LEU A 119 -1.11 6.01 5.17
CA LEU A 119 -2.11 7.01 4.84
C LEU A 119 -1.97 8.21 5.78
N ILE A 120 -2.09 9.42 5.23
CA ILE A 120 -2.03 10.65 6.01
C ILE A 120 -3.44 11.13 6.32
N CYS A 121 -3.67 11.60 7.55
CA CYS A 121 -4.88 12.29 7.95
C CYS A 121 -4.55 13.61 8.68
N GLU A 122 -5.52 14.52 8.74
CA GLU A 122 -5.36 15.81 9.39
C GLU A 122 -5.56 15.75 10.91
N ASP A 123 -6.49 14.91 11.37
CA ASP A 123 -6.85 14.68 12.78
C ASP A 123 -6.96 13.19 13.01
N LEU A 124 -5.99 12.63 13.71
CA LEU A 124 -5.90 11.19 13.92
C LEU A 124 -6.94 10.66 14.90
N ASP A 125 -7.29 11.45 15.94
CA ASP A 125 -8.33 11.05 16.91
C ASP A 125 -9.69 10.98 16.22
N ALA A 126 -10.06 12.02 15.49
CA ALA A 126 -11.33 12.07 14.77
C ALA A 126 -11.40 11.02 13.66
N THR A 127 -10.30 10.84 12.91
CA THR A 127 -10.23 9.83 11.83
C THR A 127 -10.36 8.42 12.38
N ARG A 128 -9.63 8.12 13.47
CA ARG A 128 -9.72 6.81 14.12
C ARG A 128 -11.14 6.53 14.63
N ALA A 129 -11.74 7.48 15.36
CA ALA A 129 -13.10 7.33 15.88
C ALA A 129 -14.13 7.09 14.77
N GLU A 130 -14.01 7.80 13.64
CA GLU A 130 -14.90 7.61 12.49
C GLU A 130 -14.71 6.23 11.82
N LEU A 131 -13.47 5.77 11.65
CA LEU A 131 -13.19 4.46 11.09
C LEU A 131 -13.65 3.33 12.02
N GLU A 132 -13.48 3.46 13.33
CA GLU A 132 -14.03 2.51 14.34
C GLU A 132 -15.57 2.46 14.24
N ARG A 133 -16.24 3.62 14.10
CA ARG A 133 -17.69 3.69 13.94
C ARG A 133 -18.14 3.00 12.63
N LYS A 134 -17.32 3.02 11.59
CA LYS A 134 -17.54 2.30 10.32
C LYS A 134 -17.14 0.83 10.37
N GLY A 135 -16.68 0.33 11.50
CA GLY A 135 -16.34 -1.08 11.72
C GLY A 135 -14.93 -1.48 11.29
N VAL A 136 -14.03 -0.53 11.06
CA VAL A 136 -12.61 -0.84 10.76
C VAL A 136 -11.94 -1.45 11.98
N GLN A 137 -11.20 -2.53 11.77
CA GLN A 137 -10.47 -3.23 12.80
C GLN A 137 -9.09 -2.59 13.01
N PHE A 138 -8.87 -1.99 14.19
CA PHE A 138 -7.55 -1.49 14.57
C PHE A 138 -6.70 -2.60 15.21
N LEU A 139 -5.41 -2.59 14.86
CA LEU A 139 -4.43 -3.58 15.34
C LEU A 139 -3.78 -3.17 16.67
N VAL A 140 -3.91 -1.89 17.05
CA VAL A 140 -3.37 -1.33 18.28
C VAL A 140 -4.47 -0.58 19.04
N SER A 141 -4.42 -0.60 20.38
CA SER A 141 -5.46 -0.03 21.23
C SER A 141 -5.47 1.49 21.29
N GLY A 142 -4.42 2.15 20.86
CA GLY A 142 -4.27 3.60 21.00
C GLY A 142 -3.56 4.27 19.84
N ILE A 143 -3.27 5.55 20.08
CA ILE A 143 -2.46 6.40 19.20
C ILE A 143 -1.12 6.58 19.88
N ALA A 144 -0.04 6.48 19.10
CA ALA A 144 1.33 6.68 19.57
C ALA A 144 1.93 7.96 18.98
N ASP A 145 2.68 8.68 19.81
CA ASP A 145 3.56 9.77 19.36
C ASP A 145 4.94 9.18 19.04
N VAL A 146 5.31 9.18 17.77
CA VAL A 146 6.57 8.60 17.30
C VAL A 146 7.28 9.59 16.39
N ALA A 147 8.49 10.02 16.80
CA ALA A 147 9.38 10.81 15.94
C ALA A 147 8.68 11.98 15.22
N ARG A 148 7.89 12.78 15.95
CA ARG A 148 7.16 13.96 15.46
C ARG A 148 6.00 13.67 14.51
N VAL A 149 5.45 12.47 14.58
CA VAL A 149 4.17 12.11 13.96
C VAL A 149 3.33 11.36 14.98
N ARG A 150 2.01 11.42 14.83
CA ARG A 150 1.08 10.56 15.58
C ARG A 150 0.65 9.44 14.67
N THR A 151 0.55 8.23 15.21
CA THR A 151 0.25 7.04 14.40
C THR A 151 -0.70 6.09 15.07
N THR A 152 -1.46 5.35 14.27
CA THR A 152 -2.22 4.16 14.67
C THR A 152 -2.30 3.18 13.52
N TRP A 153 -2.63 1.93 13.78
CA TRP A 153 -2.57 0.84 12.82
C TRP A 153 -3.92 0.14 12.68
N PHE A 154 -4.31 -0.14 11.46
CA PHE A 154 -5.52 -0.91 11.17
C PHE A 154 -5.28 -1.91 10.03
N VAL A 155 -6.23 -2.80 9.84
CA VAL A 155 -6.25 -3.78 8.75
C VAL A 155 -7.55 -3.64 7.98
N ASP A 156 -7.48 -3.78 6.66
CA ASP A 156 -8.66 -3.84 5.82
C ASP A 156 -9.31 -5.24 5.86
N PRO A 157 -10.50 -5.44 5.29
CA PRO A 157 -11.18 -6.74 5.29
C PRO A 157 -10.41 -7.88 4.61
N TRP A 158 -9.39 -7.56 3.81
CA TRP A 158 -8.61 -8.54 3.06
C TRP A 158 -7.19 -8.75 3.60
N GLY A 159 -6.87 -8.15 4.74
CA GLY A 159 -5.60 -8.35 5.44
C GLY A 159 -4.50 -7.38 5.04
N VAL A 160 -4.79 -6.34 4.25
CA VAL A 160 -3.80 -5.29 3.98
C VAL A 160 -3.63 -4.43 5.22
N VAL A 161 -2.41 -4.31 5.71
CA VAL A 161 -2.08 -3.51 6.88
C VAL A 161 -1.84 -2.06 6.47
N PHE A 162 -2.47 -1.15 7.20
CA PHE A 162 -2.32 0.29 7.05
C PHE A 162 -1.82 0.94 8.32
N ILE A 163 -1.01 1.99 8.16
CA ILE A 163 -0.70 2.95 9.22
C ILE A 163 -1.36 4.28 8.88
N LEU A 164 -2.13 4.84 9.81
CA LEU A 164 -2.58 6.23 9.76
C LEU A 164 -1.53 7.11 10.40
N VAL A 165 -1.26 8.23 9.77
CA VAL A 165 -0.25 9.20 10.19
C VAL A 165 -0.83 10.60 10.20
N GLU A 166 -0.75 11.27 11.35
CA GLU A 166 -0.94 12.70 11.48
C GLU A 166 0.43 13.39 11.59
N LYS A 167 0.69 14.33 10.70
CA LYS A 167 1.96 15.06 10.66
C LYS A 167 1.95 16.20 11.68
N SER A 168 3.02 16.35 12.45
CA SER A 168 3.18 17.52 13.36
C SER A 168 3.31 18.84 12.61
N ARG A 169 3.80 18.78 11.37
CA ARG A 169 3.98 19.92 10.46
C ARG A 169 3.25 19.61 9.15
N PRO A 170 1.92 19.87 9.07
CA PRO A 170 1.08 19.48 7.93
C PRO A 170 1.58 20.03 6.58
N GLU A 171 2.16 21.21 6.57
CA GLU A 171 2.69 21.91 5.40
C GLU A 171 3.95 21.26 4.81
N ARG A 172 4.62 20.37 5.57
CA ARG A 172 5.84 19.69 5.13
C ARG A 172 5.54 18.28 4.60
N PRO A 173 6.29 17.79 3.62
CA PRO A 173 6.25 16.40 3.21
C PRO A 173 6.51 15.46 4.39
N TYR A 174 5.98 14.23 4.32
CA TYR A 174 6.14 13.24 5.37
C TYR A 174 7.62 13.00 5.74
N PHE A 175 8.49 12.87 4.75
CA PHE A 175 9.92 12.62 4.96
C PHE A 175 10.69 13.81 5.55
N CYS A 176 10.09 15.01 5.63
CA CYS A 176 10.66 16.18 6.28
C CYS A 176 10.12 16.42 7.70
N GLN A 177 9.42 15.47 8.29
CA GLN A 177 8.91 15.62 9.67
C GLN A 177 10.04 15.54 10.69
N TRP A 178 11.13 14.88 10.38
CA TRP A 178 12.27 14.59 11.28
C TRP A 178 13.41 15.60 11.22
N ASP A 179 13.35 16.61 10.34
CA ASP A 179 14.36 17.66 10.22
C ASP A 179 14.29 18.69 11.36
#